data_842b11df3bff998530fe554be80bb375
#
_entry.id   842b11df3bff998530fe554be80bb375
#
_cell.length_a   1.000
_cell.length_b   1.000
_cell.length_c   1.000
_cell.angle_alpha   90.00
_cell.angle_beta   90.00
_cell.angle_gamma   90.00
#
_symmetry.space_group_name_H-M   'P 1'
#
loop_
_entity.id
_entity.type
_entity.pdbx_description
1 polymer ?
#
loop_
_entity_poly.entity_id
_entity_poly.type
_entity_poly.pdbx_seq_one_letter_code
_entity_poly.pdbx_strand_id
1 'polypeptide(L)'
;MNRNVTIFIFYIFTALAGTGLSAQEVLPFKVSRLSLNNPGFSEIAPVITRDGIMFCSDRRLSGVTDRTSFDNRRLYNVYLSERKDSADWQKPEMLKSERSAQFNTGPFCIAPDGKTLYFTSETETGVPSKNRKFRNRSGIFKAELSGMELISIEPFKYNNQDYDLGQPSISPDGKYLFFASDMPGGNGRSDIYICESVNGEWSTPVNLGSNVNSQGTDNYPCMHSSGRLYFASDRSGGMGGLDVYYTSLTNGLWETPVRLSAPVNSSSDDFAFVILPDNQKGYFTSNRRRNDDIYEFVTTIKRIASCNPLEKNSYCYEFVEENAVKYDSIPFSYEWRFGDGQRSNGRMVEHCYSGPGTYLVQLDVTNLVTKEVTVNEKSEMLVVQDVEQPYISCRDSADVGSVLKLSADSTNLPGWDLMEYYWNFGDETIALGKNVEKSFHLPGNYNIQLIVSTKPGTDGIIKEACVSKNIFIIRKP
;
A
#
# COMPACT_ATOMS: atom_id res chain seq x y z
N MET A 1 74.04 -3.34 35.06
CA MET A 1 72.56 -3.14 35.26
C MET A 1 72.03 -2.31 34.10
N ASN A 2 71.64 -2.98 33.02
CA ASN A 2 71.10 -2.33 31.84
C ASN A 2 69.57 -2.32 31.96
N ARG A 3 68.92 -1.17 31.96
CA ARG A 3 67.49 -1.01 31.84
C ARG A 3 67.17 -0.72 30.37
N ASN A 4 66.55 -1.70 29.72
CA ASN A 4 65.94 -1.49 28.41
C ASN A 4 64.63 -0.75 28.59
N VAL A 5 64.48 0.41 27.93
CA VAL A 5 63.25 1.17 27.81
C VAL A 5 62.61 0.81 26.46
N THR A 6 61.50 0.12 26.52
CA THR A 6 60.71 -0.20 25.32
C THR A 6 59.71 0.93 25.12
N ILE A 7 59.85 1.67 24.01
CA ILE A 7 58.89 2.73 23.60
C ILE A 7 57.79 2.06 22.79
N PHE A 8 56.55 2.08 23.31
CA PHE A 8 55.35 1.75 22.55
C PHE A 8 54.90 2.99 21.76
N ILE A 9 55.00 2.89 20.44
CA ILE A 9 54.39 3.87 19.54
C ILE A 9 52.95 3.48 19.32
N PHE A 10 51.99 4.21 19.90
CA PHE A 10 50.59 4.11 19.60
C PHE A 10 50.29 4.85 18.29
N TYR A 11 49.98 4.11 17.23
CA TYR A 11 49.36 4.66 16.04
C TYR A 11 47.88 4.96 16.35
N ILE A 12 47.55 6.25 16.53
CA ILE A 12 46.17 6.68 16.56
C ILE A 12 45.65 6.70 15.11
N PHE A 13 44.92 5.67 14.74
CA PHE A 13 44.09 5.70 13.55
C PHE A 13 42.88 6.61 13.85
N THR A 14 42.95 7.87 13.42
CA THR A 14 41.75 8.70 13.30
C THR A 14 40.91 8.18 12.14
N ALA A 15 39.95 7.30 12.44
CA ALA A 15 38.88 6.97 11.52
C ALA A 15 38.03 8.26 11.37
N LEU A 16 38.18 8.93 10.24
CA LEU A 16 37.16 9.87 9.76
C LEU A 16 35.88 9.08 9.52
N ALA A 17 35.03 9.03 10.55
CA ALA A 17 33.64 8.61 10.37
C ALA A 17 32.97 9.69 9.51
N GLY A 18 32.89 9.43 8.22
CA GLY A 18 31.95 10.12 7.36
C GLY A 18 30.55 9.86 7.91
N THR A 19 29.96 10.86 8.54
CA THR A 19 28.54 10.87 8.89
C THR A 19 27.74 10.99 7.60
N GLY A 20 27.65 9.89 6.85
CA GLY A 20 26.54 9.73 5.92
C GLY A 20 25.29 9.72 6.77
N LEU A 21 24.48 10.77 6.67
CA LEU A 21 23.09 10.72 7.14
C LEU A 21 22.42 9.60 6.33
N SER A 22 22.36 8.39 6.89
CA SER A 22 21.49 7.36 6.35
C SER A 22 20.06 7.88 6.49
N ALA A 23 19.31 7.90 5.40
CA ALA A 23 17.89 8.19 5.44
C ALA A 23 17.25 7.31 6.53
N GLN A 24 16.58 7.94 7.48
CA GLN A 24 15.93 7.22 8.57
C GLN A 24 14.80 6.38 7.94
N GLU A 25 14.93 5.05 8.00
CA GLU A 25 13.89 4.15 7.54
C GLU A 25 12.65 4.37 8.43
N VAL A 26 11.61 4.96 7.85
CA VAL A 26 10.35 5.19 8.54
C VAL A 26 9.46 3.99 8.28
N LEU A 27 9.08 3.30 9.34
CA LEU A 27 8.14 2.19 9.23
C LEU A 27 6.79 2.73 8.75
N PRO A 28 6.19 2.14 7.69
CA PRO A 28 4.99 2.69 7.05
C PRO A 28 3.73 2.53 7.91
N PHE A 29 3.83 1.84 9.05
CA PHE A 29 2.71 1.56 9.95
C PHE A 29 3.08 1.91 11.39
N LYS A 30 2.10 2.48 12.10
CA LYS A 30 2.11 2.56 13.57
C LYS A 30 1.09 1.57 14.10
N VAL A 31 1.52 0.64 14.95
CA VAL A 31 0.69 -0.46 15.49
C VAL A 31 0.46 -0.26 16.98
N SER A 32 -0.77 -0.47 17.43
CA SER A 32 -1.17 -0.44 18.82
C SER A 32 -2.16 -1.55 19.16
N ARG A 33 -2.02 -2.16 20.36
CA ARG A 33 -2.96 -3.15 20.87
C ARG A 33 -4.26 -2.47 21.27
N LEU A 34 -5.41 -3.05 20.91
CA LEU A 34 -6.71 -2.51 21.31
C LEU A 34 -6.99 -2.72 22.81
N SER A 35 -7.68 -1.75 23.42
CA SER A 35 -8.10 -1.84 24.83
C SER A 35 -9.21 -2.87 25.06
N LEU A 36 -9.95 -3.29 24.03
CA LEU A 36 -10.96 -4.34 24.11
C LEU A 36 -10.40 -5.75 24.34
N ASN A 37 -9.11 -5.99 24.06
CA ASN A 37 -8.47 -7.29 24.29
C ASN A 37 -8.39 -7.62 25.79
N ASN A 38 -8.67 -8.86 26.12
CA ASN A 38 -8.63 -9.35 27.51
C ASN A 38 -7.48 -10.35 27.70
N PRO A 39 -6.60 -10.16 28.69
CA PRO A 39 -5.43 -11.03 28.90
C PRO A 39 -5.72 -12.51 29.14
N GLY A 40 -6.96 -12.86 29.49
CA GLY A 40 -7.37 -14.25 29.78
C GLY A 40 -8.00 -14.98 28.60
N PHE A 41 -8.13 -14.33 27.45
CA PHE A 41 -8.84 -14.84 26.26
C PHE A 41 -8.09 -14.52 25.00
N SER A 42 -8.49 -15.14 23.90
CA SER A 42 -8.06 -14.80 22.55
C SER A 42 -9.14 -13.98 21.85
N GLU A 43 -8.72 -12.95 21.14
CA GLU A 43 -9.54 -12.13 20.25
C GLU A 43 -8.97 -12.18 18.84
N ILE A 44 -9.75 -12.69 17.89
CA ILE A 44 -9.28 -12.93 16.52
C ILE A 44 -10.26 -12.44 15.44
N ALA A 45 -9.75 -12.34 14.23
CA ALA A 45 -10.51 -12.11 13.00
C ALA A 45 -11.44 -10.88 13.08
N PRO A 46 -10.86 -9.69 13.23
CA PRO A 46 -11.61 -8.44 13.26
C PRO A 46 -12.32 -8.19 11.93
N VAL A 47 -13.58 -7.69 12.01
CA VAL A 47 -14.35 -7.20 10.87
C VAL A 47 -14.82 -5.79 11.20
N ILE A 48 -14.55 -4.86 10.31
CA ILE A 48 -14.90 -3.44 10.49
C ILE A 48 -16.39 -3.27 10.22
N THR A 49 -17.10 -2.61 11.13
CA THR A 49 -18.50 -2.22 10.96
C THR A 49 -18.61 -0.69 10.94
N ARG A 50 -19.81 -0.18 10.66
CA ARG A 50 -20.06 1.25 10.64
C ARG A 50 -19.70 1.93 11.95
N ASP A 51 -20.08 1.33 13.08
CA ASP A 51 -20.04 1.97 14.39
C ASP A 51 -18.99 1.33 15.32
N GLY A 52 -18.27 0.31 14.84
CA GLY A 52 -17.32 -0.42 15.69
C GLY A 52 -16.57 -1.54 15.00
N ILE A 53 -16.33 -2.59 15.73
CA ILE A 53 -15.64 -3.79 15.29
C ILE A 53 -16.34 -5.05 15.77
N MET A 54 -16.55 -5.99 14.87
CA MET A 54 -16.94 -7.35 15.23
C MET A 54 -15.70 -8.25 15.20
N PHE A 55 -15.65 -9.25 16.07
CA PHE A 55 -14.51 -10.16 16.17
C PHE A 55 -14.91 -11.49 16.83
N CYS A 56 -14.06 -12.49 16.74
CA CYS A 56 -14.25 -13.76 17.44
C CYS A 56 -13.46 -13.78 18.74
N SER A 57 -14.06 -14.32 19.79
CA SER A 57 -13.38 -14.51 21.09
C SER A 57 -13.85 -15.76 21.80
N ASP A 58 -12.94 -16.38 22.56
CA ASP A 58 -13.19 -17.51 23.44
C ASP A 58 -13.56 -17.08 24.88
N ARG A 59 -14.09 -15.86 25.03
CA ARG A 59 -14.55 -15.30 26.33
C ARG A 59 -15.60 -16.17 26.99
N ARG A 60 -15.60 -16.18 28.32
CA ARG A 60 -16.64 -16.85 29.11
C ARG A 60 -18.01 -16.22 28.90
N LEU A 61 -19.00 -17.07 28.68
CA LEU A 61 -20.40 -16.68 28.64
C LEU A 61 -20.90 -16.56 30.09
N SER A 62 -21.38 -15.40 30.50
CA SER A 62 -22.00 -15.24 31.80
C SER A 62 -23.29 -16.07 31.90
N GLY A 63 -23.39 -16.94 32.89
CA GLY A 63 -24.60 -17.74 33.15
C GLY A 63 -24.74 -19.05 32.38
N VAL A 64 -23.78 -19.44 31.57
CA VAL A 64 -23.74 -20.71 30.84
C VAL A 64 -22.53 -21.51 31.30
N THR A 65 -22.70 -22.84 31.49
CA THR A 65 -21.56 -23.75 31.71
C THR A 65 -20.63 -23.63 30.48
N ASP A 66 -19.37 -23.27 30.73
CA ASP A 66 -18.34 -23.22 29.67
C ASP A 66 -18.28 -24.58 28.98
N ARG A 67 -18.77 -24.65 27.74
CA ARG A 67 -18.52 -25.80 26.89
C ARG A 67 -17.16 -25.64 26.27
N THR A 68 -16.38 -26.67 26.34
CA THR A 68 -15.08 -26.77 25.68
C THR A 68 -15.19 -27.74 24.52
N SER A 69 -14.36 -27.53 23.52
CA SER A 69 -14.13 -28.48 22.45
C SER A 69 -13.53 -29.78 23.02
N PHE A 70 -13.45 -30.83 22.20
CA PHE A 70 -12.88 -32.12 22.56
C PHE A 70 -11.46 -32.04 23.15
N ASP A 71 -10.68 -31.05 22.77
CA ASP A 71 -9.32 -30.78 23.25
C ASP A 71 -9.25 -29.81 24.43
N ASN A 72 -10.38 -29.61 25.11
CA ASN A 72 -10.50 -28.74 26.30
C ASN A 72 -10.31 -27.24 26.02
N ARG A 73 -10.35 -26.80 24.79
CA ARG A 73 -10.33 -25.39 24.41
C ARG A 73 -11.72 -24.80 24.46
N ARG A 74 -11.81 -23.52 24.82
CA ARG A 74 -13.08 -22.79 24.79
C ARG A 74 -13.52 -22.56 23.34
N LEU A 75 -14.84 -22.47 23.16
CA LEU A 75 -15.43 -22.21 21.85
C LEU A 75 -15.40 -20.72 21.54
N TYR A 76 -15.02 -20.39 20.34
CA TYR A 76 -15.12 -19.04 19.81
C TYR A 76 -16.58 -18.67 19.51
N ASN A 77 -16.92 -17.41 19.81
CA ASN A 77 -18.18 -16.79 19.45
C ASN A 77 -17.93 -15.41 18.87
N VAL A 78 -18.89 -14.87 18.13
CA VAL A 78 -18.82 -13.55 17.55
C VAL A 78 -19.26 -12.50 18.54
N TYR A 79 -18.48 -11.43 18.68
CA TYR A 79 -18.75 -10.28 19.54
C TYR A 79 -18.74 -9.00 18.72
N LEU A 80 -19.54 -8.03 19.12
CA LEU A 80 -19.52 -6.65 18.67
C LEU A 80 -19.01 -5.75 19.79
N SER A 81 -18.12 -4.83 19.47
CA SER A 81 -17.74 -3.72 20.33
C SER A 81 -17.82 -2.42 19.55
N GLU A 82 -18.63 -1.50 20.03
CA GLU A 82 -18.76 -0.17 19.45
C GLU A 82 -17.67 0.76 19.97
N ARG A 83 -17.33 1.78 19.20
CA ARG A 83 -16.45 2.84 19.67
C ARG A 83 -17.17 3.74 20.67
N LYS A 84 -16.54 3.94 21.81
CA LYS A 84 -17.00 4.90 22.82
C LYS A 84 -16.50 6.31 22.51
N ASP A 85 -15.22 6.41 22.10
CA ASP A 85 -14.54 7.62 21.65
C ASP A 85 -13.34 7.25 20.74
N SER A 86 -12.45 8.21 20.48
CA SER A 86 -11.30 7.99 19.60
C SER A 86 -10.29 6.94 20.12
N ALA A 87 -10.26 6.67 21.43
CA ALA A 87 -9.25 5.84 22.06
C ALA A 87 -9.82 4.59 22.75
N ASP A 88 -11.13 4.58 23.08
CA ASP A 88 -11.73 3.56 23.93
C ASP A 88 -12.90 2.83 23.26
N TRP A 89 -13.15 1.61 23.73
CA TRP A 89 -14.17 0.69 23.20
C TRP A 89 -15.20 0.37 24.27
N GLN A 90 -16.46 0.19 23.86
CA GLN A 90 -17.49 -0.33 24.72
C GLN A 90 -17.20 -1.80 25.08
N LYS A 91 -17.82 -2.27 26.17
CA LYS A 91 -17.72 -3.68 26.55
C LYS A 91 -18.28 -4.54 25.40
N PRO A 92 -17.50 -5.52 24.91
CA PRO A 92 -17.98 -6.41 23.84
C PRO A 92 -19.23 -7.18 24.23
N GLU A 93 -20.20 -7.21 23.33
CA GLU A 93 -21.44 -7.96 23.44
C GLU A 93 -21.47 -9.10 22.44
N MET A 94 -21.91 -10.29 22.88
CA MET A 94 -21.94 -11.49 22.04
C MET A 94 -23.17 -11.49 21.14
N LEU A 95 -22.97 -11.80 19.86
CA LEU A 95 -24.06 -12.13 18.96
C LEU A 95 -24.66 -13.49 19.31
N LYS A 96 -25.97 -13.54 19.46
CA LYS A 96 -26.69 -14.78 19.73
C LYS A 96 -26.92 -15.56 18.44
N SER A 97 -26.87 -16.87 18.51
CA SER A 97 -27.30 -17.76 17.44
C SER A 97 -27.66 -19.13 18.02
N GLU A 98 -28.38 -19.94 17.28
CA GLU A 98 -28.65 -21.35 17.67
C GLU A 98 -27.36 -22.18 17.75
N ARG A 99 -26.27 -21.77 17.10
CA ARG A 99 -24.96 -22.42 17.12
C ARG A 99 -24.06 -21.93 18.26
N SER A 100 -24.35 -20.75 18.83
CA SER A 100 -23.57 -20.19 19.93
C SER A 100 -23.56 -21.14 21.14
N ALA A 101 -22.43 -21.27 21.78
CA ALA A 101 -22.20 -22.18 22.90
C ALA A 101 -22.30 -23.69 22.57
N GLN A 102 -22.51 -24.08 21.34
CA GLN A 102 -22.51 -25.51 20.92
C GLN A 102 -21.32 -25.79 19.97
N PHE A 103 -20.98 -24.84 19.11
CA PHE A 103 -19.95 -24.94 18.08
C PHE A 103 -19.12 -23.67 18.07
N ASN A 104 -17.87 -23.77 17.59
CA ASN A 104 -17.11 -22.58 17.22
C ASN A 104 -17.90 -21.78 16.18
N THR A 105 -17.97 -20.47 16.37
CA THR A 105 -18.61 -19.55 15.45
C THR A 105 -17.63 -18.46 15.04
N GLY A 106 -17.26 -18.46 13.77
CA GLY A 106 -16.25 -17.56 13.20
C GLY A 106 -14.91 -18.25 12.94
N PRO A 107 -14.01 -17.65 12.17
CA PRO A 107 -14.07 -16.31 11.51
C PRO A 107 -15.23 -16.09 10.55
N PHE A 108 -15.52 -14.83 10.24
CA PHE A 108 -16.68 -14.44 9.47
C PHE A 108 -16.40 -13.20 8.59
N CYS A 109 -17.28 -12.94 7.64
CA CYS A 109 -17.37 -11.68 6.88
C CYS A 109 -18.82 -11.22 6.75
N ILE A 110 -19.01 -9.94 6.48
CA ILE A 110 -20.30 -9.31 6.24
C ILE A 110 -20.40 -8.96 4.75
N ALA A 111 -21.48 -9.34 4.12
CA ALA A 111 -21.77 -9.00 2.73
C ALA A 111 -22.02 -7.48 2.56
N PRO A 112 -21.89 -6.93 1.35
CA PRO A 112 -22.10 -5.50 1.08
C PRO A 112 -23.51 -4.97 1.44
N ASP A 113 -24.49 -5.85 1.57
CA ASP A 113 -25.83 -5.51 2.03
C ASP A 113 -25.90 -5.13 3.52
N GLY A 114 -24.80 -5.37 4.27
CA GLY A 114 -24.69 -5.10 5.70
C GLY A 114 -25.53 -6.02 6.60
N LYS A 115 -26.15 -7.05 6.04
CA LYS A 115 -27.08 -7.95 6.74
C LYS A 115 -26.68 -9.42 6.62
N THR A 116 -26.17 -9.84 5.48
CA THR A 116 -25.79 -11.23 5.24
C THR A 116 -24.38 -11.47 5.79
N LEU A 117 -24.23 -12.48 6.65
CA LEU A 117 -22.95 -12.97 7.15
C LEU A 117 -22.62 -14.32 6.51
N TYR A 118 -21.34 -14.52 6.23
CA TYR A 118 -20.74 -15.84 6.04
C TYR A 118 -19.75 -16.09 7.16
N PHE A 119 -19.84 -17.24 7.82
CA PHE A 119 -18.99 -17.56 8.97
C PHE A 119 -18.59 -19.03 8.97
N THR A 120 -17.46 -19.31 9.61
CA THR A 120 -16.96 -20.66 9.85
C THR A 120 -17.66 -21.26 11.06
N SER A 121 -18.09 -22.52 10.99
CA SER A 121 -18.54 -23.30 12.14
C SER A 121 -18.33 -24.78 11.87
N GLU A 122 -18.37 -25.62 12.91
CA GLU A 122 -18.30 -27.07 12.74
C GLU A 122 -19.52 -27.57 11.98
N THR A 123 -19.29 -28.47 11.02
CA THR A 123 -20.35 -29.24 10.38
C THR A 123 -20.79 -30.35 11.30
N GLU A 124 -22.13 -30.58 11.42
CA GLU A 124 -22.65 -31.72 12.14
C GLU A 124 -22.27 -33.00 11.42
N THR A 125 -21.41 -33.80 12.02
CA THR A 125 -21.16 -35.17 11.54
C THR A 125 -22.19 -36.08 12.13
N GLY A 126 -22.84 -36.92 11.28
CA GLY A 126 -23.83 -37.92 11.73
C GLY A 126 -23.27 -38.84 12.84
N VAL A 127 -24.18 -39.65 13.44
CA VAL A 127 -23.92 -40.49 14.63
C VAL A 127 -22.58 -41.23 14.56
N PRO A 128 -21.72 -41.13 15.58
CA PRO A 128 -20.42 -41.78 15.61
C PRO A 128 -20.53 -43.29 15.47
N SER A 129 -19.91 -43.89 14.47
CA SER A 129 -19.71 -45.34 14.41
C SER A 129 -18.62 -45.73 15.42
N LYS A 130 -18.83 -46.80 16.18
CA LYS A 130 -17.96 -47.25 17.29
C LYS A 130 -16.47 -47.45 16.94
N ASN A 131 -16.09 -47.38 15.70
CA ASN A 131 -14.76 -47.72 15.16
C ASN A 131 -14.04 -46.58 14.41
N ARG A 132 -14.56 -45.36 14.34
CA ARG A 132 -13.91 -44.25 13.65
C ARG A 132 -13.56 -43.13 14.61
N LYS A 133 -12.33 -42.60 14.53
CA LYS A 133 -11.97 -41.31 15.13
C LYS A 133 -12.67 -40.21 14.34
N PHE A 134 -13.73 -39.64 14.89
CA PHE A 134 -14.40 -38.49 14.30
C PHE A 134 -13.63 -37.23 14.64
N ARG A 135 -13.39 -36.41 13.61
CA ARG A 135 -13.00 -35.02 13.77
C ARG A 135 -14.15 -34.20 13.17
N ASN A 136 -14.68 -33.28 13.95
CA ASN A 136 -15.59 -32.28 13.39
C ASN A 136 -14.84 -31.51 12.32
N ARG A 137 -15.45 -31.38 11.16
CA ARG A 137 -14.93 -30.56 10.06
C ARG A 137 -15.48 -29.16 10.17
N SER A 138 -14.67 -28.19 9.80
CA SER A 138 -15.12 -26.82 9.65
C SER A 138 -15.84 -26.67 8.32
N GLY A 139 -16.92 -25.92 8.33
CA GLY A 139 -17.65 -25.53 7.13
C GLY A 139 -18.03 -24.05 7.18
N ILE A 140 -18.48 -23.53 6.07
CA ILE A 140 -18.98 -22.16 5.95
C ILE A 140 -20.51 -22.21 6.07
N PHE A 141 -21.06 -21.22 6.77
CA PHE A 141 -22.51 -21.05 6.94
C PHE A 141 -22.86 -19.62 6.55
N LYS A 142 -24.04 -19.45 5.99
CA LYS A 142 -24.66 -18.16 5.70
C LYS A 142 -25.70 -17.88 6.78
N ALA A 143 -25.82 -16.66 7.24
CA ALA A 143 -26.86 -16.22 8.16
C ALA A 143 -27.30 -14.77 7.85
N GLU A 144 -28.45 -14.38 8.39
CA GLU A 144 -28.92 -13.00 8.40
C GLU A 144 -28.66 -12.38 9.79
N LEU A 145 -28.10 -11.16 9.82
CA LEU A 145 -27.93 -10.38 11.03
C LEU A 145 -29.18 -9.57 11.32
N SER A 146 -29.83 -9.87 12.43
CA SER A 146 -31.01 -9.16 12.92
C SER A 146 -30.73 -8.59 14.33
N GLY A 147 -30.35 -7.32 14.42
CA GLY A 147 -29.85 -6.71 15.66
C GLY A 147 -28.60 -7.45 16.16
N MET A 148 -28.68 -8.04 17.34
CA MET A 148 -27.60 -8.81 17.97
C MET A 148 -27.81 -10.33 17.86
N GLU A 149 -28.47 -10.79 16.79
CA GLU A 149 -28.78 -12.20 16.59
C GLU A 149 -28.52 -12.63 15.14
N LEU A 150 -27.95 -13.82 14.96
CA LEU A 150 -27.81 -14.52 13.68
C LEU A 150 -28.98 -15.46 13.50
N ILE A 151 -29.78 -15.21 12.49
CA ILE A 151 -30.97 -15.97 12.13
C ILE A 151 -30.84 -16.57 10.74
N SER A 152 -31.75 -17.46 10.36
CA SER A 152 -31.79 -18.09 9.02
C SER A 152 -30.46 -18.72 8.63
N ILE A 153 -29.90 -19.53 9.54
CA ILE A 153 -28.59 -20.15 9.32
C ILE A 153 -28.68 -21.30 8.31
N GLU A 154 -27.94 -21.19 7.23
CA GLU A 154 -27.89 -22.17 6.14
C GLU A 154 -26.45 -22.64 5.90
N PRO A 155 -26.19 -23.94 5.69
CA PRO A 155 -24.87 -24.43 5.33
C PRO A 155 -24.50 -24.02 3.90
N PHE A 156 -23.22 -23.71 3.69
CA PHE A 156 -22.68 -23.50 2.34
C PHE A 156 -22.71 -24.82 1.56
N LYS A 157 -23.18 -24.79 0.32
CA LYS A 157 -23.43 -25.98 -0.48
C LYS A 157 -22.22 -26.86 -0.78
N TYR A 158 -21.00 -26.32 -0.61
CA TYR A 158 -19.74 -27.04 -0.83
C TYR A 158 -19.09 -27.54 0.47
N ASN A 159 -19.75 -27.36 1.64
CA ASN A 159 -19.30 -28.00 2.87
C ASN A 159 -19.19 -29.51 2.69
N ASN A 160 -18.15 -30.12 3.24
CA ASN A 160 -17.83 -31.51 3.04
C ASN A 160 -17.35 -32.17 4.35
N GLN A 161 -17.45 -33.51 4.42
CA GLN A 161 -17.00 -34.28 5.57
C GLN A 161 -15.54 -34.71 5.49
N ASP A 162 -14.91 -34.60 4.31
CA ASP A 162 -13.55 -35.06 4.07
C ASP A 162 -12.50 -33.95 4.21
N TYR A 163 -12.91 -32.68 4.11
CA TYR A 163 -12.03 -31.52 4.19
C TYR A 163 -12.68 -30.31 4.88
N ASP A 164 -11.86 -29.39 5.36
CA ASP A 164 -12.27 -28.19 6.04
C ASP A 164 -12.46 -27.00 5.08
N LEU A 165 -13.48 -26.19 5.30
CA LEU A 165 -13.66 -24.88 4.70
C LEU A 165 -13.81 -23.84 5.81
N GLY A 166 -13.22 -22.66 5.63
CA GLY A 166 -13.38 -21.61 6.63
C GLY A 166 -12.81 -20.27 6.21
N GLN A 167 -12.91 -19.32 7.14
CA GLN A 167 -12.38 -17.97 7.02
C GLN A 167 -12.90 -17.25 5.74
N PRO A 168 -14.22 -17.14 5.58
CA PRO A 168 -14.81 -16.55 4.39
C PRO A 168 -14.51 -15.04 4.32
N SER A 169 -14.36 -14.55 3.08
CA SER A 169 -14.24 -13.13 2.76
C SER A 169 -15.02 -12.87 1.45
N ILE A 170 -15.96 -11.94 1.51
CA ILE A 170 -16.73 -11.53 0.33
C ILE A 170 -16.11 -10.27 -0.27
N SER A 171 -16.07 -10.18 -1.61
CA SER A 171 -15.60 -8.98 -2.28
C SER A 171 -16.54 -7.79 -2.03
N PRO A 172 -16.04 -6.52 -2.05
CA PRO A 172 -16.84 -5.32 -1.79
C PRO A 172 -18.03 -5.13 -2.75
N ASP A 173 -17.97 -5.73 -3.95
CA ASP A 173 -19.07 -5.73 -4.93
C ASP A 173 -20.02 -6.93 -4.78
N GLY A 174 -19.73 -7.84 -3.84
CA GLY A 174 -20.53 -9.03 -3.55
C GLY A 174 -20.43 -10.15 -4.59
N LYS A 175 -19.56 -10.01 -5.59
CA LYS A 175 -19.48 -10.98 -6.71
C LYS A 175 -18.62 -12.19 -6.40
N TYR A 176 -17.67 -12.09 -5.49
CA TYR A 176 -16.72 -13.15 -5.20
C TYR A 176 -16.70 -13.49 -3.71
N LEU A 177 -16.68 -14.78 -3.41
CA LEU A 177 -16.48 -15.32 -2.07
C LEU A 177 -15.14 -16.06 -2.04
N PHE A 178 -14.21 -15.56 -1.25
CA PHE A 178 -12.92 -16.18 -0.97
C PHE A 178 -12.99 -16.95 0.34
N PHE A 179 -12.26 -18.06 0.45
CA PHE A 179 -12.15 -18.82 1.69
C PHE A 179 -10.91 -19.72 1.66
N ALA A 180 -10.51 -20.22 2.83
CA ALA A 180 -9.44 -21.19 2.96
C ALA A 180 -9.99 -22.62 3.06
N SER A 181 -9.27 -23.60 2.47
CA SER A 181 -9.64 -25.01 2.52
C SER A 181 -8.42 -25.93 2.33
N ASP A 182 -8.48 -27.12 2.96
CA ASP A 182 -7.56 -28.23 2.73
C ASP A 182 -8.12 -29.24 1.74
N MET A 183 -9.07 -28.85 0.85
CA MET A 183 -9.69 -29.75 -0.12
C MET A 183 -8.65 -30.33 -1.08
N PRO A 184 -8.84 -31.60 -1.51
CA PRO A 184 -7.89 -32.29 -2.38
C PRO A 184 -7.63 -31.56 -3.70
N GLY A 185 -6.38 -31.58 -4.15
CA GLY A 185 -5.96 -30.92 -5.40
C GLY A 185 -5.44 -29.52 -5.19
N GLY A 186 -5.31 -29.06 -3.93
CA GLY A 186 -4.63 -27.84 -3.56
C GLY A 186 -3.10 -27.94 -3.68
N ASN A 187 -2.42 -26.82 -3.42
CA ASN A 187 -0.97 -26.68 -3.52
C ASN A 187 -0.27 -26.93 -2.18
N GLY A 188 -0.91 -26.59 -1.06
CA GLY A 188 -0.34 -26.63 0.28
C GLY A 188 -1.19 -27.39 1.31
N ARG A 189 -0.97 -27.05 2.58
CA ARG A 189 -1.74 -27.59 3.71
C ARG A 189 -3.15 -26.99 3.79
N SER A 190 -3.26 -25.74 3.42
CA SER A 190 -4.51 -25.01 3.24
C SER A 190 -4.28 -23.96 2.17
N ASP A 191 -5.20 -23.82 1.26
CA ASP A 191 -5.14 -22.95 0.10
C ASP A 191 -6.33 -21.99 0.08
N ILE A 192 -6.17 -20.87 -0.59
CA ILE A 192 -7.26 -19.92 -0.84
C ILE A 192 -7.98 -20.31 -2.12
N TYR A 193 -9.31 -20.39 -2.01
CA TYR A 193 -10.25 -20.67 -3.10
C TYR A 193 -11.18 -19.47 -3.32
N ILE A 194 -11.76 -19.42 -4.51
CA ILE A 194 -12.71 -18.38 -4.93
C ILE A 194 -13.97 -19.04 -5.54
N CYS A 195 -15.13 -18.48 -5.22
CA CYS A 195 -16.39 -18.72 -5.93
C CYS A 195 -16.90 -17.40 -6.51
N GLU A 196 -17.50 -17.47 -7.70
CA GLU A 196 -18.20 -16.35 -8.32
C GLU A 196 -19.70 -16.47 -8.11
N SER A 197 -20.38 -15.35 -7.83
CA SER A 197 -21.84 -15.29 -7.76
C SER A 197 -22.43 -15.20 -9.16
N VAL A 198 -23.14 -16.24 -9.58
CA VAL A 198 -23.82 -16.30 -10.87
C VAL A 198 -25.33 -16.50 -10.62
N ASN A 199 -26.13 -15.52 -11.00
CA ASN A 199 -27.58 -15.50 -10.76
C ASN A 199 -27.99 -15.71 -9.28
N GLY A 200 -27.19 -15.21 -8.34
CA GLY A 200 -27.44 -15.34 -6.89
C GLY A 200 -26.94 -16.65 -6.27
N GLU A 201 -26.33 -17.53 -7.06
CA GLU A 201 -25.74 -18.80 -6.61
C GLU A 201 -24.22 -18.77 -6.73
N TRP A 202 -23.53 -19.39 -5.77
CA TRP A 202 -22.07 -19.51 -5.82
C TRP A 202 -21.64 -20.61 -6.83
N SER A 203 -20.67 -20.28 -7.68
CA SER A 203 -20.02 -21.22 -8.59
C SER A 203 -19.26 -22.31 -7.82
N THR A 204 -18.82 -23.36 -8.52
CA THR A 204 -17.86 -24.32 -7.99
C THR A 204 -16.58 -23.61 -7.53
N PRO A 205 -16.01 -23.94 -6.35
CA PRO A 205 -14.77 -23.38 -5.86
C PRO A 205 -13.60 -23.60 -6.84
N VAL A 206 -12.83 -22.55 -7.08
CA VAL A 206 -11.62 -22.59 -7.90
C VAL A 206 -10.43 -22.21 -7.02
N ASN A 207 -9.38 -23.04 -7.02
CA ASN A 207 -8.12 -22.75 -6.34
C ASN A 207 -7.43 -21.56 -7.00
N LEU A 208 -6.91 -20.59 -6.25
CA LEU A 208 -6.19 -19.42 -6.80
C LEU A 208 -4.85 -19.77 -7.47
N GLY A 209 -4.42 -21.02 -7.37
CA GLY A 209 -3.22 -21.54 -8.02
C GLY A 209 -1.92 -21.20 -7.28
N SER A 210 -0.82 -21.76 -7.78
CA SER A 210 0.51 -21.68 -7.15
C SER A 210 1.14 -20.29 -7.16
N ASN A 211 0.58 -19.34 -7.92
CA ASN A 211 1.03 -17.95 -7.83
C ASN A 211 0.62 -17.31 -6.52
N VAL A 212 -0.54 -17.66 -5.97
CA VAL A 212 -1.03 -17.15 -4.68
C VAL A 212 -0.74 -18.15 -3.57
N ASN A 213 -1.16 -19.39 -3.74
CA ASN A 213 -1.06 -20.45 -2.74
C ASN A 213 0.36 -21.05 -2.70
N SER A 214 0.88 -21.21 -1.50
CA SER A 214 2.18 -21.80 -1.22
C SER A 214 2.05 -23.31 -0.92
N GLN A 215 3.15 -23.97 -0.59
CA GLN A 215 3.12 -25.34 -0.04
C GLN A 215 2.79 -25.37 1.47
N GLY A 216 2.71 -24.19 2.08
CA GLY A 216 2.36 -24.01 3.48
C GLY A 216 0.87 -23.92 3.72
N THR A 217 0.51 -23.07 4.65
CA THR A 217 -0.86 -22.68 5.00
C THR A 217 -1.12 -21.29 4.49
N ASP A 218 -2.06 -21.13 3.58
CA ASP A 218 -2.54 -19.84 3.10
C ASP A 218 -3.99 -19.67 3.54
N ASN A 219 -4.28 -18.66 4.37
CA ASN A 219 -5.56 -18.52 5.05
C ASN A 219 -5.93 -17.07 5.37
N TYR A 220 -7.09 -16.85 6.01
CA TYR A 220 -7.63 -15.53 6.34
C TYR A 220 -7.62 -14.56 5.14
N PRO A 221 -8.21 -14.93 3.99
CA PRO A 221 -8.32 -14.01 2.87
C PRO A 221 -9.16 -12.79 3.24
N CYS A 222 -8.79 -11.62 2.73
CA CYS A 222 -9.55 -10.37 2.83
C CYS A 222 -9.45 -9.60 1.53
N MET A 223 -10.53 -9.56 0.75
CA MET A 223 -10.58 -8.80 -0.50
C MET A 223 -10.92 -7.34 -0.22
N HIS A 224 -10.04 -6.45 -0.59
CA HIS A 224 -10.18 -5.02 -0.38
C HIS A 224 -10.69 -4.28 -1.63
N SER A 225 -11.34 -3.12 -1.44
CA SER A 225 -11.88 -2.29 -2.52
C SER A 225 -10.83 -1.73 -3.49
N SER A 226 -9.55 -1.74 -3.13
CA SER A 226 -8.45 -1.38 -4.04
C SER A 226 -8.11 -2.47 -5.07
N GLY A 227 -8.77 -3.63 -5.03
CA GLY A 227 -8.44 -4.79 -5.86
C GLY A 227 -7.34 -5.68 -5.27
N ARG A 228 -6.87 -5.42 -4.06
CA ARG A 228 -5.88 -6.25 -3.35
C ARG A 228 -6.57 -7.34 -2.54
N LEU A 229 -6.06 -8.56 -2.64
CA LEU A 229 -6.39 -9.67 -1.76
C LEU A 229 -5.29 -9.78 -0.70
N TYR A 230 -5.62 -9.46 0.55
CA TYR A 230 -4.74 -9.71 1.71
C TYR A 230 -5.01 -11.11 2.24
N PHE A 231 -3.98 -11.75 2.77
CA PHE A 231 -4.11 -13.08 3.38
C PHE A 231 -2.92 -13.38 4.30
N ALA A 232 -3.04 -14.38 5.16
CA ALA A 232 -1.95 -14.83 6.01
C ALA A 232 -1.32 -16.10 5.43
N SER A 233 0.01 -16.23 5.55
CA SER A 233 0.74 -17.37 5.03
C SER A 233 1.98 -17.69 5.86
N ASP A 234 2.26 -18.98 6.08
CA ASP A 234 3.50 -19.47 6.69
C ASP A 234 4.55 -19.91 5.65
N ARG A 235 4.47 -19.34 4.44
CA ARG A 235 5.45 -19.60 3.37
C ARG A 235 6.85 -19.23 3.79
N SER A 236 7.84 -19.92 3.21
CA SER A 236 9.25 -19.63 3.47
C SER A 236 9.61 -18.17 3.14
N GLY A 237 10.50 -17.57 3.96
CA GLY A 237 10.92 -16.17 3.83
C GLY A 237 10.02 -15.19 4.58
N GLY A 238 9.11 -15.66 5.44
CA GLY A 238 8.36 -14.87 6.41
C GLY A 238 9.23 -14.30 7.53
N MET A 239 8.61 -13.57 8.46
CA MET A 239 9.23 -13.04 9.67
C MET A 239 8.92 -13.91 10.89
N GLY A 240 7.73 -14.51 10.90
CA GLY A 240 7.19 -15.32 12.00
C GLY A 240 6.66 -16.67 11.50
N GLY A 241 5.59 -17.11 12.13
CA GLY A 241 4.80 -18.25 11.68
C GLY A 241 3.89 -17.82 10.51
N LEU A 242 2.70 -17.31 10.84
CA LEU A 242 1.85 -16.66 9.83
C LEU A 242 2.26 -15.21 9.68
N ASP A 243 2.47 -14.79 8.44
CA ASP A 243 2.69 -13.39 8.06
C ASP A 243 1.61 -12.91 7.09
N VAL A 244 1.28 -11.63 7.14
CA VAL A 244 0.33 -11.01 6.20
C VAL A 244 1.02 -10.69 4.88
N TYR A 245 0.39 -11.15 3.81
CA TYR A 245 0.77 -10.87 2.42
C TYR A 245 -0.41 -10.22 1.69
N TYR A 246 -0.13 -9.59 0.56
CA TYR A 246 -1.17 -9.19 -0.40
C TYR A 246 -0.76 -9.56 -1.83
N THR A 247 -1.77 -9.74 -2.68
CA THR A 247 -1.62 -9.89 -4.13
C THR A 247 -2.69 -9.07 -4.84
N SER A 248 -2.52 -8.81 -6.12
CA SER A 248 -3.47 -8.10 -6.97
C SER A 248 -3.76 -8.90 -8.23
N LEU A 249 -4.94 -8.70 -8.79
CA LEU A 249 -5.33 -9.32 -10.06
C LEU A 249 -5.06 -8.33 -11.21
N THR A 250 -4.07 -8.62 -12.06
CA THR A 250 -3.70 -7.80 -13.21
C THR A 250 -3.86 -8.59 -14.50
N ASN A 251 -4.64 -8.09 -15.43
CA ASN A 251 -4.93 -8.76 -16.71
C ASN A 251 -5.44 -10.22 -16.56
N GLY A 252 -6.25 -10.48 -15.52
CA GLY A 252 -6.81 -11.81 -15.25
C GLY A 252 -5.84 -12.80 -14.58
N LEU A 253 -4.64 -12.37 -14.20
CA LEU A 253 -3.63 -13.17 -13.51
C LEU A 253 -3.31 -12.56 -12.12
N TRP A 254 -3.26 -13.43 -11.10
CA TRP A 254 -2.80 -13.05 -9.78
C TRP A 254 -1.29 -12.82 -9.79
N GLU A 255 -0.86 -11.68 -9.24
CA GLU A 255 0.55 -11.33 -9.08
C GLU A 255 1.21 -12.15 -7.96
N THR A 256 2.55 -12.20 -7.96
CA THR A 256 3.30 -12.80 -6.86
C THR A 256 3.02 -12.05 -5.55
N PRO A 257 2.63 -12.74 -4.47
CA PRO A 257 2.32 -12.10 -3.22
C PRO A 257 3.49 -11.32 -2.61
N VAL A 258 3.19 -10.14 -2.11
CA VAL A 258 4.11 -9.25 -1.42
C VAL A 258 3.82 -9.28 0.07
N ARG A 259 4.85 -9.51 0.90
CA ARG A 259 4.74 -9.50 2.36
C ARG A 259 4.65 -8.07 2.87
N LEU A 260 3.74 -7.79 3.82
CA LEU A 260 3.75 -6.52 4.54
C LEU A 260 5.01 -6.41 5.42
N SER A 261 5.45 -5.18 5.64
CA SER A 261 6.62 -4.91 6.47
C SER A 261 6.28 -4.92 7.97
N ALA A 262 7.32 -4.95 8.80
CA ALA A 262 7.16 -4.58 10.21
C ALA A 262 6.58 -3.15 10.34
N PRO A 263 5.82 -2.85 11.40
CA PRO A 263 5.49 -3.68 12.54
C PRO A 263 4.16 -4.46 12.42
N VAL A 264 3.53 -4.50 11.22
CA VAL A 264 2.36 -5.37 10.98
C VAL A 264 2.79 -6.81 11.14
N ASN A 265 3.73 -7.27 10.34
CA ASN A 265 4.36 -8.57 10.53
C ASN A 265 5.47 -8.50 11.60
N SER A 266 5.60 -9.56 12.36
CA SER A 266 6.56 -9.73 13.46
C SER A 266 7.18 -11.12 13.48
N SER A 267 7.93 -11.48 14.52
CA SER A 267 8.42 -12.85 14.72
C SER A 267 7.36 -13.82 15.27
N SER A 268 6.10 -13.39 15.36
CA SER A 268 4.94 -14.14 15.83
C SER A 268 3.98 -14.44 14.69
N ASP A 269 2.83 -15.07 14.97
CA ASP A 269 1.77 -15.18 13.97
C ASP A 269 1.05 -13.85 13.87
N ASP A 270 0.93 -13.33 12.65
CA ASP A 270 0.22 -12.13 12.28
C ASP A 270 -0.76 -12.47 11.15
N PHE A 271 -2.08 -12.33 11.39
CA PHE A 271 -3.12 -12.85 10.50
C PHE A 271 -4.44 -12.06 10.58
N ALA A 272 -5.42 -12.45 9.78
CA ALA A 272 -6.75 -11.85 9.73
C ALA A 272 -6.71 -10.32 9.58
N PHE A 273 -5.92 -9.85 8.62
CA PHE A 273 -5.73 -8.44 8.33
C PHE A 273 -6.94 -7.86 7.60
N VAL A 274 -7.44 -6.73 8.09
CA VAL A 274 -8.50 -5.94 7.45
C VAL A 274 -8.11 -4.47 7.44
N ILE A 275 -8.46 -3.76 6.39
CA ILE A 275 -8.11 -2.35 6.21
C ILE A 275 -9.32 -1.56 5.74
N LEU A 276 -9.46 -0.32 6.20
CA LEU A 276 -10.51 0.59 5.76
C LEU A 276 -10.35 0.94 4.27
N PRO A 277 -11.44 1.29 3.58
CA PRO A 277 -11.39 1.63 2.15
C PRO A 277 -10.42 2.75 1.78
N ASP A 278 -10.11 3.66 2.71
CA ASP A 278 -9.15 4.75 2.53
C ASP A 278 -7.68 4.28 2.64
N ASN A 279 -7.44 3.02 2.99
CA ASN A 279 -6.13 2.41 3.22
C ASN A 279 -5.27 3.11 4.30
N GLN A 280 -5.87 3.88 5.20
CA GLN A 280 -5.10 4.62 6.22
C GLN A 280 -5.06 3.92 7.56
N LYS A 281 -6.05 3.07 7.83
CA LYS A 281 -6.25 2.42 9.11
C LYS A 281 -6.85 1.04 8.94
N GLY A 282 -6.52 0.13 9.83
CA GLY A 282 -7.12 -1.19 9.85
C GLY A 282 -6.77 -1.96 11.11
N TYR A 283 -7.07 -3.25 11.07
CA TYR A 283 -6.87 -4.14 12.20
C TYR A 283 -6.31 -5.47 11.73
N PHE A 284 -5.64 -6.17 12.62
CA PHE A 284 -5.17 -7.54 12.41
C PHE A 284 -5.06 -8.28 13.74
N THR A 285 -4.91 -9.58 13.68
CA THR A 285 -4.68 -10.44 14.84
C THR A 285 -3.20 -10.78 14.95
N SER A 286 -2.67 -10.79 16.18
CA SER A 286 -1.30 -11.23 16.43
C SER A 286 -1.15 -11.86 17.82
N ASN A 287 -0.34 -12.94 17.90
CA ASN A 287 -0.02 -13.60 19.16
C ASN A 287 1.32 -13.12 19.77
N ARG A 288 1.82 -11.94 19.36
CA ARG A 288 3.10 -11.36 19.84
C ARG A 288 3.16 -11.11 21.37
N ARG A 289 2.05 -11.25 22.07
CA ARG A 289 1.93 -11.18 23.53
C ARG A 289 1.38 -12.47 24.17
N ARG A 290 1.58 -13.63 23.56
CA ARG A 290 1.18 -14.99 23.92
C ARG A 290 -0.25 -15.38 23.54
N ASN A 291 -1.25 -14.53 23.82
CA ASN A 291 -2.62 -14.75 23.34
C ASN A 291 -2.78 -14.07 21.97
N ASP A 292 -3.77 -14.54 21.23
CA ASP A 292 -4.20 -13.83 20.03
C ASP A 292 -4.91 -12.55 20.46
N ASP A 293 -4.35 -11.41 20.10
CA ASP A 293 -4.87 -10.08 20.40
C ASP A 293 -5.15 -9.33 19.08
N ILE A 294 -6.15 -8.46 19.09
CA ILE A 294 -6.41 -7.55 17.97
C ILE A 294 -5.55 -6.29 18.13
N TYR A 295 -4.87 -5.95 17.06
CA TYR A 295 -4.07 -4.74 16.92
C TYR A 295 -4.70 -3.81 15.91
N GLU A 296 -4.65 -2.52 16.21
CA GLU A 296 -4.93 -1.44 15.26
C GLU A 296 -3.62 -1.03 14.59
N PHE A 297 -3.64 -0.79 13.31
CA PHE A 297 -2.57 -0.07 12.64
C PHE A 297 -3.11 1.19 11.97
N VAL A 298 -2.24 2.20 11.91
CA VAL A 298 -2.45 3.42 11.14
C VAL A 298 -1.27 3.53 10.18
N THR A 299 -1.55 3.72 8.90
CA THR A 299 -0.47 3.97 7.94
C THR A 299 0.08 5.38 8.15
N THR A 300 1.40 5.49 8.15
CA THR A 300 2.10 6.78 8.12
C THR A 300 2.36 7.24 6.70
N ILE A 301 1.90 6.48 5.70
CA ILE A 301 2.07 6.82 4.30
C ILE A 301 1.18 8.03 3.98
N LYS A 302 1.81 9.18 3.75
CA LYS A 302 1.12 10.36 3.23
C LYS A 302 0.60 10.04 1.82
N ARG A 303 -0.68 10.26 1.58
CA ARG A 303 -1.27 10.17 0.25
C ARG A 303 -1.83 11.53 -0.11
N ILE A 304 -1.23 12.19 -1.08
CA ILE A 304 -1.84 13.35 -1.72
C ILE A 304 -2.69 12.82 -2.87
N ALA A 305 -3.95 13.23 -2.92
CA ALA A 305 -4.95 12.73 -3.87
C ALA A 305 -4.54 12.93 -5.34
N SER A 306 -3.70 13.93 -5.62
CA SER A 306 -3.17 14.20 -6.96
C SER A 306 -1.78 14.81 -6.86
N CYS A 307 -0.75 14.02 -7.17
CA CYS A 307 0.57 14.56 -7.50
C CYS A 307 0.64 14.86 -9.00
N ASN A 308 1.14 16.02 -9.35
CA ASN A 308 1.40 16.35 -10.75
C ASN A 308 2.51 15.43 -11.29
N PRO A 309 2.43 14.99 -12.55
CA PRO A 309 3.57 14.35 -13.19
C PRO A 309 4.78 15.29 -13.18
N LEU A 310 5.98 14.72 -13.03
CA LEU A 310 7.23 15.49 -13.12
C LEU A 310 7.34 16.12 -14.52
N GLU A 311 7.38 17.43 -14.57
CA GLU A 311 7.65 18.18 -15.78
C GLU A 311 9.17 18.36 -15.96
N LYS A 312 9.65 18.16 -17.18
CA LYS A 312 11.05 18.43 -17.52
C LYS A 312 11.19 19.91 -17.87
N ASN A 313 12.25 20.54 -17.38
CA ASN A 313 12.57 21.88 -17.82
C ASN A 313 12.78 21.90 -19.34
N SER A 314 12.11 22.83 -19.99
CA SER A 314 12.28 23.11 -21.42
C SER A 314 12.60 24.59 -21.59
N TYR A 315 13.69 24.87 -22.25
CA TYR A 315 14.14 26.24 -22.50
C TYR A 315 14.03 26.59 -23.99
N CYS A 316 13.19 25.85 -24.71
CA CYS A 316 12.95 26.06 -26.15
C CYS A 316 11.72 26.93 -26.34
N TYR A 317 11.86 27.97 -27.18
CA TYR A 317 10.82 28.93 -27.50
C TYR A 317 10.70 29.09 -29.00
N GLU A 318 9.48 29.31 -29.46
CA GLU A 318 9.19 29.67 -30.83
C GLU A 318 9.03 31.19 -30.94
N PHE A 319 9.76 31.81 -31.84
CA PHE A 319 9.73 33.25 -32.11
C PHE A 319 9.10 33.49 -33.45
N VAL A 320 8.08 34.35 -33.51
CA VAL A 320 7.29 34.62 -34.69
C VAL A 320 7.14 36.13 -34.92
N GLU A 321 7.37 36.58 -36.16
CA GLU A 321 6.99 37.93 -36.53
C GLU A 321 5.56 37.94 -37.09
N GLU A 322 4.61 38.39 -36.29
CA GLU A 322 3.17 38.35 -36.57
C GLU A 322 2.71 39.40 -37.62
N ASN A 323 3.38 40.57 -37.69
CA ASN A 323 2.96 41.65 -38.56
C ASN A 323 3.36 41.44 -40.05
N ALA A 324 4.17 40.41 -40.32
CA ALA A 324 4.59 40.07 -41.68
C ALA A 324 3.42 39.75 -42.63
N VAL A 325 2.26 39.35 -42.08
CA VAL A 325 1.04 39.05 -42.87
C VAL A 325 0.46 40.31 -43.53
N LYS A 326 0.72 41.54 -43.03
CA LYS A 326 0.23 42.80 -43.59
C LYS A 326 0.97 43.27 -44.83
N TYR A 327 2.16 42.71 -45.12
CA TYR A 327 3.07 43.21 -46.16
C TYR A 327 3.55 42.09 -47.09
N ASP A 328 2.69 41.13 -47.42
CA ASP A 328 3.00 39.98 -48.30
C ASP A 328 3.58 40.33 -49.68
N SER A 329 3.47 41.60 -50.10
CA SER A 329 4.01 42.07 -51.37
C SER A 329 5.45 42.61 -51.31
N ILE A 330 6.01 42.78 -50.12
CA ILE A 330 7.38 43.31 -49.90
C ILE A 330 8.26 42.19 -49.36
N PRO A 331 9.34 41.83 -50.07
CA PRO A 331 10.24 40.79 -49.61
C PRO A 331 11.11 41.31 -48.44
N PHE A 332 10.89 40.81 -47.25
CA PHE A 332 11.69 41.06 -46.06
C PHE A 332 12.51 39.83 -45.66
N SER A 333 13.68 40.06 -45.07
CA SER A 333 14.49 39.07 -44.38
C SER A 333 14.51 39.42 -42.90
N TYR A 334 14.40 38.39 -42.04
CA TYR A 334 14.30 38.50 -40.60
C TYR A 334 15.53 37.84 -39.99
N GLU A 335 16.25 38.53 -39.10
CA GLU A 335 17.36 38.01 -38.33
C GLU A 335 17.08 38.20 -36.82
N TRP A 336 16.95 37.06 -36.11
CA TRP A 336 16.78 37.04 -34.68
C TRP A 336 18.13 36.93 -33.97
N ARG A 337 18.30 37.69 -32.85
CA ARG A 337 19.40 37.60 -31.92
C ARG A 337 18.84 37.26 -30.57
N PHE A 338 19.25 36.15 -29.94
CA PHE A 338 18.62 35.59 -28.77
C PHE A 338 19.23 36.04 -27.42
N GLY A 339 20.27 36.88 -27.47
CA GLY A 339 20.91 37.39 -26.25
C GLY A 339 21.91 36.43 -25.60
N ASP A 340 22.06 35.21 -26.10
CA ASP A 340 23.05 34.20 -25.67
C ASP A 340 24.21 34.06 -26.66
N GLY A 341 24.29 34.97 -27.63
CA GLY A 341 25.28 34.98 -28.70
C GLY A 341 24.86 34.22 -29.96
N GLN A 342 23.74 33.53 -29.95
CA GLN A 342 23.21 32.83 -31.11
C GLN A 342 22.26 33.70 -31.93
N ARG A 343 22.12 33.35 -33.20
CA ARG A 343 21.25 34.03 -34.18
C ARG A 343 20.57 33.02 -35.06
N SER A 344 19.40 33.37 -35.59
CA SER A 344 18.68 32.59 -36.61
C SER A 344 17.95 33.50 -37.58
N ASN A 345 17.79 33.02 -38.83
CA ASN A 345 17.08 33.73 -39.86
C ASN A 345 15.74 33.05 -40.16
N GLY A 346 14.69 33.85 -40.27
CA GLY A 346 13.36 33.35 -40.64
C GLY A 346 12.27 34.16 -39.98
N ARG A 347 11.07 34.08 -40.56
CA ARG A 347 9.87 34.70 -39.99
C ARG A 347 9.42 33.99 -38.73
N MET A 348 9.59 32.66 -38.68
CA MET A 348 9.33 31.78 -37.52
C MET A 348 10.59 30.96 -37.28
N VAL A 349 11.09 30.98 -36.09
CA VAL A 349 12.31 30.27 -35.69
C VAL A 349 12.14 29.67 -34.31
N GLU A 350 12.68 28.50 -34.08
CA GLU A 350 12.81 27.89 -32.76
C GLU A 350 14.22 28.11 -32.22
N HIS A 351 14.33 28.48 -30.96
CA HIS A 351 15.61 28.60 -30.28
C HIS A 351 15.53 27.99 -28.86
N CYS A 352 16.57 27.22 -28.50
CA CYS A 352 16.69 26.59 -27.19
C CYS A 352 17.88 27.20 -26.45
N TYR A 353 17.60 27.79 -25.28
CA TYR A 353 18.62 28.29 -24.37
C TYR A 353 19.26 27.13 -23.59
N SER A 354 20.47 27.32 -23.10
CA SER A 354 21.20 26.29 -22.35
C SER A 354 20.71 26.14 -20.89
N GLY A 355 19.91 27.07 -20.41
CA GLY A 355 19.40 27.06 -19.03
C GLY A 355 18.64 28.35 -18.68
N PRO A 356 18.22 28.46 -17.41
CA PRO A 356 17.51 29.64 -16.93
C PRO A 356 18.38 30.88 -17.00
N GLY A 357 17.76 32.04 -17.26
CA GLY A 357 18.43 33.31 -17.40
C GLY A 357 17.51 34.39 -17.92
N THR A 358 18.04 35.60 -18.08
CA THR A 358 17.34 36.71 -18.71
C THR A 358 18.07 37.09 -20.00
N TYR A 359 17.38 36.94 -21.09
CA TYR A 359 17.96 37.09 -22.42
C TYR A 359 17.31 38.25 -23.18
N LEU A 360 18.12 39.13 -23.78
CA LEU A 360 17.61 40.19 -24.63
C LEU A 360 17.41 39.66 -26.05
N VAL A 361 16.16 39.38 -26.40
CA VAL A 361 15.81 38.94 -27.76
C VAL A 361 15.54 40.13 -28.64
N GLN A 362 16.16 40.17 -29.80
CA GLN A 362 16.07 41.28 -30.73
C GLN A 362 15.81 40.75 -32.15
N LEU A 363 15.03 41.50 -32.92
CA LEU A 363 14.72 41.24 -34.33
C LEU A 363 15.23 42.38 -35.20
N ASP A 364 16.06 42.06 -36.18
CA ASP A 364 16.43 42.96 -37.26
C ASP A 364 15.67 42.57 -38.52
N VAL A 365 15.14 43.55 -39.23
CA VAL A 365 14.35 43.35 -40.48
C VAL A 365 15.04 44.06 -41.63
N THR A 366 15.31 43.32 -42.71
CA THR A 366 15.93 43.87 -43.92
C THR A 366 14.91 43.87 -45.04
N ASN A 367 14.67 45.02 -45.65
CA ASN A 367 13.92 45.12 -46.89
C ASN A 367 14.84 44.68 -48.06
N LEU A 368 14.48 43.59 -48.73
CA LEU A 368 15.31 42.99 -49.77
C LEU A 368 15.34 43.80 -51.07
N VAL A 369 14.40 44.76 -51.27
CA VAL A 369 14.37 45.64 -52.43
C VAL A 369 15.29 46.87 -52.20
N THR A 370 15.06 47.62 -51.11
CA THR A 370 15.82 48.83 -50.78
C THR A 370 17.17 48.57 -50.12
N LYS A 371 17.37 47.37 -49.60
CA LYS A 371 18.54 46.99 -48.81
C LYS A 371 18.64 47.70 -47.43
N GLU A 372 17.61 48.42 -47.06
CA GLU A 372 17.56 49.06 -45.73
C GLU A 372 17.37 48.01 -44.63
N VAL A 373 18.10 48.18 -43.55
CA VAL A 373 18.03 47.34 -42.37
C VAL A 373 17.44 48.16 -41.22
N THR A 374 16.31 47.71 -40.70
CA THR A 374 15.76 48.21 -39.44
C THR A 374 16.32 47.34 -38.32
N VAL A 375 17.25 47.90 -37.57
CA VAL A 375 17.89 47.20 -36.44
C VAL A 375 17.00 47.34 -35.20
N ASN A 376 16.84 46.26 -34.47
CA ASN A 376 15.99 46.19 -33.25
C ASN A 376 14.54 46.59 -33.52
N GLU A 377 13.95 46.17 -34.63
CA GLU A 377 12.53 46.36 -34.94
C GLU A 377 11.66 45.87 -33.75
N LYS A 378 12.07 44.75 -33.14
CA LYS A 378 11.59 44.31 -31.83
C LYS A 378 12.76 44.07 -30.89
N SER A 379 12.57 44.39 -29.62
CA SER A 379 13.54 44.13 -28.57
C SER A 379 12.79 43.85 -27.26
N GLU A 380 12.94 42.63 -26.76
CA GLU A 380 12.20 42.15 -25.57
C GLU A 380 13.09 41.34 -24.67
N MET A 381 12.86 41.47 -23.35
CA MET A 381 13.54 40.69 -22.33
C MET A 381 12.77 39.41 -22.08
N LEU A 382 13.34 38.27 -22.47
CA LEU A 382 12.80 36.95 -22.16
C LEU A 382 13.40 36.43 -20.86
N VAL A 383 12.54 36.09 -19.92
CA VAL A 383 12.95 35.43 -18.66
C VAL A 383 12.69 33.93 -18.83
N VAL A 384 13.76 33.16 -18.89
CA VAL A 384 13.76 31.70 -18.95
C VAL A 384 13.93 31.19 -17.52
N GLN A 385 13.03 30.33 -17.07
CA GLN A 385 13.02 29.84 -15.69
C GLN A 385 12.83 28.32 -15.65
N ASP A 386 13.34 27.70 -14.57
CA ASP A 386 12.98 26.32 -14.24
C ASP A 386 11.52 26.24 -13.82
N VAL A 387 10.86 25.11 -14.12
CA VAL A 387 9.50 24.83 -13.64
C VAL A 387 9.48 24.86 -12.11
N GLU A 388 8.54 25.60 -11.53
CA GLU A 388 8.37 25.67 -10.08
C GLU A 388 7.66 24.41 -9.55
N GLN A 389 8.45 23.42 -9.14
CA GLN A 389 7.95 22.13 -8.63
C GLN A 389 8.97 21.44 -7.73
N PRO A 390 8.54 20.45 -6.89
CA PRO A 390 9.47 19.44 -6.39
C PRO A 390 10.09 18.69 -7.57
N TYR A 391 11.32 18.20 -7.44
CA TYR A 391 11.99 17.52 -8.56
C TYR A 391 12.55 16.17 -8.15
N ILE A 392 12.26 15.11 -8.92
CA ILE A 392 12.78 13.76 -8.73
C ILE A 392 13.91 13.50 -9.72
N SER A 393 15.14 13.56 -9.22
CA SER A 393 16.33 13.18 -9.97
C SER A 393 16.65 11.70 -9.74
N CYS A 394 16.44 10.86 -10.72
CA CYS A 394 16.86 9.45 -10.75
C CYS A 394 16.78 8.92 -12.18
N ARG A 395 17.33 7.72 -12.42
CA ARG A 395 17.17 7.00 -13.71
C ARG A 395 15.70 6.61 -13.90
N ASP A 396 15.28 6.49 -15.17
CA ASP A 396 13.92 6.10 -15.53
C ASP A 396 13.71 4.58 -15.44
N SER A 397 14.79 3.81 -15.30
CA SER A 397 14.77 2.35 -15.10
C SER A 397 15.92 1.87 -14.23
N ALA A 398 15.74 0.70 -13.61
CA ALA A 398 16.76 0.00 -12.82
C ALA A 398 16.53 -1.52 -12.87
N ASP A 399 17.58 -2.31 -12.56
CA ASP A 399 17.46 -3.76 -12.44
C ASP A 399 16.86 -4.13 -11.07
N VAL A 400 16.11 -5.25 -11.02
CA VAL A 400 15.66 -5.85 -9.77
C VAL A 400 16.83 -6.05 -8.81
N GLY A 401 16.67 -5.61 -7.55
CA GLY A 401 17.69 -5.72 -6.50
C GLY A 401 18.81 -4.69 -6.58
N SER A 402 18.90 -3.88 -7.65
CA SER A 402 19.89 -2.81 -7.72
C SER A 402 19.49 -1.61 -6.88
N VAL A 403 20.47 -0.87 -6.37
CA VAL A 403 20.24 0.37 -5.62
C VAL A 403 19.98 1.51 -6.59
N LEU A 404 18.79 2.11 -6.48
CA LEU A 404 18.41 3.34 -7.16
C LEU A 404 18.65 4.51 -6.20
N LYS A 405 19.45 5.49 -6.63
CA LYS A 405 19.65 6.74 -5.91
C LYS A 405 18.65 7.78 -6.42
N LEU A 406 17.93 8.38 -5.47
CA LEU A 406 16.95 9.43 -5.75
C LEU A 406 17.35 10.70 -5.01
N SER A 407 17.25 11.82 -5.69
CA SER A 407 17.58 13.14 -5.16
C SER A 407 16.48 14.14 -5.45
N ALA A 408 16.19 15.00 -4.47
CA ALA A 408 15.35 16.19 -4.58
C ALA A 408 16.16 17.48 -4.69
N ASP A 409 17.47 17.42 -5.00
CA ASP A 409 18.34 18.59 -5.03
C ASP A 409 17.92 19.64 -6.07
N SER A 410 17.32 19.19 -7.18
CA SER A 410 16.82 20.06 -8.26
C SER A 410 15.42 20.63 -8.02
N THR A 411 14.86 20.49 -6.80
CA THR A 411 13.58 21.09 -6.43
C THR A 411 13.66 22.61 -6.53
N ASN A 412 12.78 23.20 -7.33
CA ASN A 412 12.66 24.65 -7.53
C ASN A 412 11.32 25.13 -6.98
N LEU A 413 11.32 25.69 -5.77
CA LEU A 413 10.17 26.29 -5.11
C LEU A 413 10.59 27.60 -4.42
N PRO A 414 10.69 28.70 -5.20
CA PRO A 414 11.16 29.98 -4.69
C PRO A 414 10.34 30.48 -3.50
N GLY A 415 11.01 30.92 -2.46
CA GLY A 415 10.37 31.45 -1.25
C GLY A 415 9.79 30.40 -0.31
N TRP A 416 10.03 29.08 -0.55
CA TRP A 416 9.66 28.02 0.36
C TRP A 416 10.83 27.64 1.28
N ASP A 417 10.62 27.67 2.60
CA ASP A 417 11.57 27.11 3.58
C ASP A 417 11.23 25.64 3.82
N LEU A 418 11.75 24.77 2.95
CA LEU A 418 11.46 23.34 2.95
C LEU A 418 12.08 22.66 4.17
N MET A 419 11.26 21.93 4.91
CA MET A 419 11.64 21.19 6.11
C MET A 419 11.65 19.69 5.89
N GLU A 420 10.66 19.16 5.18
CA GLU A 420 10.46 17.73 5.01
C GLU A 420 10.47 17.35 3.54
N TYR A 421 11.12 16.23 3.23
CA TYR A 421 11.11 15.55 1.95
C TYR A 421 10.64 14.13 2.21
N TYR A 422 9.45 13.80 1.74
CA TYR A 422 8.79 12.53 1.94
C TYR A 422 8.66 11.80 0.61
N TRP A 423 9.22 10.60 0.54
CA TRP A 423 9.19 9.73 -0.63
C TRP A 423 8.22 8.58 -0.41
N ASN A 424 7.31 8.38 -1.36
CA ASN A 424 6.50 7.18 -1.46
C ASN A 424 6.93 6.44 -2.74
N PHE A 425 7.39 5.21 -2.60
CA PHE A 425 7.95 4.45 -3.72
C PHE A 425 6.92 3.66 -4.52
N GLY A 426 5.64 3.70 -4.14
CA GLY A 426 4.57 2.99 -4.84
C GLY A 426 4.52 1.48 -4.54
N ASP A 427 5.43 0.95 -3.71
CA ASP A 427 5.48 -0.42 -3.21
C ASP A 427 5.15 -0.51 -1.70
N GLU A 428 4.45 0.49 -1.16
CA GLU A 428 4.11 0.66 0.27
C GLU A 428 5.32 0.95 1.17
N THR A 429 6.48 1.21 0.60
CA THR A 429 7.63 1.69 1.36
C THR A 429 7.79 3.19 1.19
N ILE A 430 8.37 3.82 2.20
CA ILE A 430 8.59 5.26 2.28
C ILE A 430 10.01 5.57 2.74
N ALA A 431 10.48 6.77 2.45
CA ALA A 431 11.70 7.31 3.04
C ALA A 431 11.55 8.80 3.33
N LEU A 432 12.35 9.30 4.27
CA LEU A 432 12.49 10.72 4.58
C LEU A 432 13.90 11.18 4.23
N GLY A 433 14.00 12.43 3.78
CA GLY A 433 15.27 13.04 3.46
C GLY A 433 15.37 13.54 2.04
N LYS A 434 16.27 14.48 1.80
CA LYS A 434 16.45 15.13 0.50
C LYS A 434 17.04 14.16 -0.53
N ASN A 435 17.91 13.25 -0.08
CA ASN A 435 18.54 12.20 -0.89
C ASN A 435 18.29 10.84 -0.24
N VAL A 436 17.79 9.89 -1.02
CA VAL A 436 17.42 8.55 -0.54
C VAL A 436 17.88 7.48 -1.50
N GLU A 437 18.00 6.25 -0.98
CA GLU A 437 18.33 5.07 -1.77
C GLU A 437 17.19 4.05 -1.66
N LYS A 438 16.87 3.38 -2.76
CA LYS A 438 15.81 2.37 -2.83
C LYS A 438 16.23 1.19 -3.69
N SER A 439 15.93 -0.02 -3.23
CA SER A 439 16.01 -1.25 -4.03
C SER A 439 14.62 -1.86 -4.16
N PHE A 440 14.25 -2.25 -5.37
CA PHE A 440 12.99 -2.96 -5.65
C PHE A 440 13.27 -4.43 -5.86
N HIS A 441 12.46 -5.29 -5.23
CA HIS A 441 12.64 -6.74 -5.28
C HIS A 441 11.83 -7.43 -6.37
N LEU A 442 10.86 -6.73 -6.95
CA LEU A 442 9.99 -7.24 -8.02
C LEU A 442 10.10 -6.34 -9.26
N PRO A 443 10.03 -6.92 -10.46
CA PRO A 443 9.92 -6.14 -11.68
C PRO A 443 8.54 -5.49 -11.76
N GLY A 444 8.45 -4.31 -12.39
CA GLY A 444 7.18 -3.60 -12.52
C GLY A 444 7.36 -2.12 -12.83
N ASN A 445 6.25 -1.43 -12.99
CA ASN A 445 6.21 0.02 -13.10
C ASN A 445 5.80 0.61 -11.74
N TYR A 446 6.69 1.41 -11.16
CA TYR A 446 6.49 2.04 -9.86
C TYR A 446 6.28 3.54 -10.03
N ASN A 447 5.15 4.05 -9.52
CA ASN A 447 4.88 5.49 -9.48
C ASN A 447 5.46 6.07 -8.17
N ILE A 448 6.64 6.66 -8.29
CA ILE A 448 7.32 7.30 -7.16
C ILE A 448 6.77 8.71 -6.98
N GLN A 449 6.43 9.05 -5.75
CA GLN A 449 5.97 10.38 -5.36
C GLN A 449 6.96 11.04 -4.42
N LEU A 450 7.26 12.31 -4.67
CA LEU A 450 8.00 13.18 -3.76
C LEU A 450 7.05 14.26 -3.26
N ILE A 451 6.82 14.27 -1.95
CA ILE A 451 6.06 15.29 -1.25
C ILE A 451 7.06 16.13 -0.46
N VAL A 452 7.03 17.43 -0.65
CA VAL A 452 7.83 18.38 0.14
C VAL A 452 6.91 19.28 0.95
N SER A 453 7.31 19.62 2.17
CA SER A 453 6.55 20.52 3.02
C SER A 453 7.44 21.55 3.69
N THR A 454 6.86 22.75 3.95
CA THR A 454 7.53 23.83 4.65
C THR A 454 7.45 23.64 6.16
N LYS A 455 8.24 24.40 6.90
CA LYS A 455 7.96 24.70 8.32
C LYS A 455 6.59 25.37 8.44
N PRO A 456 5.88 25.21 9.58
CA PRO A 456 4.70 26.02 9.86
C PRO A 456 5.04 27.51 9.73
N GLY A 457 4.24 28.24 8.94
CA GLY A 457 4.36 29.70 8.85
C GLY A 457 3.94 30.38 10.16
N THR A 458 4.02 31.70 10.20
CA THR A 458 3.56 32.51 11.35
C THR A 458 2.06 32.38 11.60
N ASP A 459 1.30 31.97 10.59
CA ASP A 459 -0.12 31.63 10.60
C ASP A 459 -0.40 30.16 10.96
N GLY A 460 0.64 29.37 11.21
CA GLY A 460 0.55 27.93 11.47
C GLY A 460 0.31 27.07 10.23
N ILE A 461 0.24 27.67 9.03
CA ILE A 461 -0.01 26.92 7.78
C ILE A 461 1.27 26.26 7.29
N ILE A 462 1.17 24.96 6.96
CA ILE A 462 2.21 24.18 6.28
C ILE A 462 1.84 24.14 4.79
N LYS A 463 2.71 24.58 3.93
CA LYS A 463 2.57 24.42 2.47
C LYS A 463 3.13 23.07 2.06
N GLU A 464 2.41 22.36 1.18
CA GLU A 464 2.85 21.09 0.63
C GLU A 464 2.78 21.13 -0.90
N ALA A 465 3.76 20.52 -1.55
CA ALA A 465 3.78 20.29 -2.99
C ALA A 465 4.17 18.84 -3.27
N CYS A 466 3.64 18.28 -4.35
CA CYS A 466 3.88 16.89 -4.71
C CYS A 466 4.14 16.75 -6.20
N VAL A 467 5.10 15.89 -6.54
CA VAL A 467 5.39 15.46 -7.91
C VAL A 467 5.50 13.95 -7.98
N SER A 468 5.15 13.38 -9.13
CA SER A 468 5.26 11.93 -9.37
C SER A 468 6.10 11.61 -10.60
N LYS A 469 6.81 10.47 -10.55
CA LYS A 469 7.62 9.94 -11.64
C LYS A 469 7.47 8.43 -11.72
N ASN A 470 7.20 7.91 -12.92
CA ASN A 470 7.18 6.47 -13.16
C ASN A 470 8.60 5.94 -13.40
N ILE A 471 8.92 4.80 -12.77
CA ILE A 471 10.21 4.12 -12.91
C ILE A 471 9.96 2.65 -13.26
N PHE A 472 10.66 2.14 -14.27
CA PHE A 472 10.54 0.77 -14.72
C PHE A 472 11.62 -0.10 -14.09
N ILE A 473 11.21 -1.12 -13.34
CA ILE A 473 12.12 -2.11 -12.76
C ILE A 473 12.08 -3.36 -13.64
N ILE A 474 13.24 -3.74 -14.19
CA ILE A 474 13.38 -4.83 -15.15
C ILE A 474 14.18 -5.98 -14.55
N ARG A 475 13.82 -7.22 -14.93
CA ARG A 475 14.67 -8.39 -14.60
C ARG A 475 15.91 -8.33 -15.48
N LYS A 476 17.07 -8.58 -14.90
CA LYS A 476 18.24 -8.93 -15.70
C LYS A 476 17.91 -10.16 -16.55
N PRO A 477 18.23 -10.14 -17.85
CA PRO A 477 18.06 -11.30 -18.70
C PRO A 477 18.85 -12.51 -18.22
#